data_7a792d23841552d6b93d831e9fe4ea2f
#
_entry.id   7a792d23841552d6b93d831e9fe4ea2f
#
_cell.length_a   1.000
_cell.length_b   1.000
_cell.length_c   1.000
_cell.angle_alpha   90.00
_cell.angle_beta   90.00
_cell.angle_gamma   90.00
#
_symmetry.space_group_name_H-M   'P 1'
#
loop_
_entity.id
_entity.type
_entity.pdbx_description
1 polymer ?
#
loop_
_entity_poly.entity_id
_entity_poly.type
_entity_poly.pdbx_seq_one_letter_code
_entity_poly.pdbx_strand_id
1 'polypeptide(L)'
;MVDLATPMLTQLTYEGLVDEVMGMSSGFLEVDASWVGAAQSAGTGAHRKIRLDGAQDALFDSVRDDNFAIVGEKLHAAAKQLSSDYEGRHQTNTVQELRAFVNRLGTLQSGHSSLRLHTCITEHLLQTTNTEHFHFLLEVQQNLVAGAPIAPLLQAIDELVDLGAPFLDI
;
A
#
# COMPACT_ATOMS: atom_id res chain seq x y z
N MET A 1 -21.49 19.44 17.53
CA MET A 1 -21.37 18.01 17.80
C MET A 1 -20.08 17.57 17.12
N VAL A 2 -19.11 17.09 17.86
CA VAL A 2 -17.83 16.64 17.27
C VAL A 2 -18.05 15.18 16.84
N ASP A 3 -17.81 14.88 15.57
CA ASP A 3 -17.82 13.51 15.08
C ASP A 3 -16.52 12.83 15.53
N LEU A 4 -16.63 11.89 16.45
CA LEU A 4 -15.49 11.11 16.97
C LEU A 4 -15.42 9.71 16.34
N ALA A 5 -16.46 9.31 15.59
CA ALA A 5 -16.51 7.98 14.97
C ALA A 5 -15.73 7.92 13.66
N THR A 6 -15.81 8.96 12.83
CA THR A 6 -15.13 8.97 11.51
C THR A 6 -13.62 8.72 11.60
N PRO A 7 -12.85 9.27 12.57
CA PRO A 7 -11.43 8.97 12.70
C PRO A 7 -11.12 7.54 13.16
N MET A 8 -12.11 6.80 13.65
CA MET A 8 -11.95 5.42 14.15
C MET A 8 -12.37 4.37 13.10
N LEU A 9 -12.86 4.82 11.95
CA LEU A 9 -13.24 3.92 10.86
C LEU A 9 -12.04 3.57 10.00
N THR A 10 -12.00 2.32 9.54
CA THR A 10 -11.02 1.86 8.57
C THR A 10 -11.04 2.72 7.32
N GLN A 11 -9.92 3.32 7.00
CA GLN A 11 -9.75 4.11 5.78
C GLN A 11 -9.38 3.18 4.63
N LEU A 12 -10.28 3.04 3.65
CA LEU A 12 -10.04 2.21 2.47
C LEU A 12 -9.18 2.90 1.40
N THR A 13 -8.47 3.97 1.74
CA THR A 13 -7.42 4.55 0.91
C THR A 13 -6.15 3.73 1.03
N TYR A 14 -5.30 3.79 0.01
CA TYR A 14 -4.04 3.06 0.03
C TYR A 14 -3.16 3.43 1.25
N GLU A 15 -2.95 4.74 1.48
CA GLU A 15 -2.15 5.22 2.62
C GLU A 15 -2.78 4.82 3.96
N GLY A 16 -4.12 4.95 4.08
CA GLY A 16 -4.83 4.58 5.31
C GLY A 16 -4.69 3.10 5.65
N LEU A 17 -4.81 2.20 4.67
CA LEU A 17 -4.62 0.77 4.89
C LEU A 17 -3.16 0.41 5.18
N VAL A 18 -2.19 1.09 4.57
CA VAL A 18 -0.77 0.92 4.92
C VAL A 18 -0.55 1.29 6.38
N ASP A 19 -1.12 2.40 6.83
CA ASP A 19 -1.02 2.83 8.24
C ASP A 19 -1.65 1.82 9.20
N GLU A 20 -2.86 1.39 8.90
CA GLU A 20 -3.64 0.50 9.76
C GLU A 20 -3.05 -0.93 9.84
N VAL A 21 -2.72 -1.53 8.69
CA VAL A 21 -2.27 -2.94 8.62
C VAL A 21 -0.78 -3.09 8.94
N MET A 22 0.05 -2.13 8.53
CA MET A 22 1.51 -2.23 8.67
C MET A 22 2.08 -1.33 9.76
N GLY A 23 1.28 -0.48 10.40
CA GLY A 23 1.69 0.37 11.51
C GLY A 23 2.68 1.45 11.11
N MET A 24 2.34 2.29 10.15
CA MET A 24 3.18 3.41 9.74
C MET A 24 3.36 4.41 10.88
N SER A 25 4.58 4.65 11.33
CA SER A 25 4.87 5.60 12.40
C SER A 25 5.59 6.83 11.88
N SER A 26 4.94 7.99 12.00
CA SER A 26 5.51 9.29 11.57
C SER A 26 5.99 9.31 10.11
N GLY A 27 5.26 8.64 9.21
CA GLY A 27 5.62 8.52 7.80
C GLY A 27 6.73 7.49 7.50
N PHE A 28 7.12 6.69 8.51
CA PHE A 28 8.09 5.61 8.34
C PHE A 28 7.40 4.25 8.43
N LEU A 29 7.71 3.41 7.47
CA LEU A 29 7.25 2.03 7.39
C LEU A 29 8.43 1.07 7.55
N GLU A 30 8.26 0.02 8.32
CA GLU A 30 9.25 -1.05 8.45
C GLU A 30 8.88 -2.20 7.50
N VAL A 31 9.75 -2.46 6.52
CA VAL A 31 9.53 -3.46 5.47
C VAL A 31 10.68 -4.46 5.40
N ASP A 32 10.43 -5.62 4.81
CA ASP A 32 11.50 -6.56 4.48
C ASP A 32 12.50 -5.92 3.51
N ALA A 33 13.80 -6.06 3.78
CA ALA A 33 14.86 -5.48 2.96
C ALA A 33 14.83 -5.97 1.49
N SER A 34 14.25 -7.15 1.25
CA SER A 34 14.08 -7.70 -0.10
C SER A 34 13.14 -6.85 -0.96
N TRP A 35 12.15 -6.17 -0.37
CA TRP A 35 11.20 -5.32 -1.10
C TRP A 35 11.87 -4.10 -1.74
N VAL A 36 12.90 -3.58 -1.10
CA VAL A 36 13.67 -2.40 -1.58
C VAL A 36 14.93 -2.76 -2.37
N GLY A 37 15.09 -4.02 -2.78
CA GLY A 37 16.21 -4.44 -3.63
C GLY A 37 17.57 -4.57 -2.92
N ALA A 38 17.63 -4.41 -1.60
CA ALA A 38 18.85 -4.51 -0.81
C ALA A 38 19.25 -5.96 -0.43
N ALA A 39 18.59 -6.96 -0.99
CA ALA A 39 18.69 -8.36 -0.58
C ALA A 39 20.06 -9.01 -0.81
N GLN A 40 20.99 -8.36 -1.47
CA GLN A 40 22.33 -8.96 -1.72
C GLN A 40 23.29 -8.84 -0.53
N SER A 41 22.97 -8.05 0.51
CA SER A 41 23.82 -7.83 1.69
C SER A 41 23.13 -8.04 3.03
N ALA A 42 21.82 -8.23 3.05
CA ALA A 42 21.05 -8.48 4.28
C ALA A 42 20.67 -9.96 4.36
N GLY A 43 20.95 -10.62 5.49
CA GLY A 43 20.49 -11.99 5.75
C GLY A 43 18.96 -12.07 5.70
N THR A 44 18.42 -13.26 5.49
CA THR A 44 16.97 -13.53 5.48
C THR A 44 16.31 -12.97 6.76
N GLY A 45 15.33 -12.07 6.62
CA GLY A 45 14.62 -11.47 7.76
C GLY A 45 15.16 -10.09 8.21
N ALA A 46 16.03 -9.45 7.44
CA ALA A 46 16.45 -8.09 7.73
C ALA A 46 15.32 -7.09 7.39
N HIS A 47 14.90 -6.30 8.37
CA HIS A 47 13.93 -5.22 8.18
C HIS A 47 14.64 -3.90 7.88
N ARG A 48 13.98 -3.06 7.09
CA ARG A 48 14.46 -1.73 6.75
C ARG A 48 13.35 -0.70 6.97
N LYS A 49 13.69 0.39 7.63
CA LYS A 49 12.82 1.55 7.71
C LYS A 49 12.91 2.35 6.42
N ILE A 50 11.78 2.56 5.79
CA ILE A 50 11.61 3.40 4.62
C ILE A 50 10.67 4.55 4.95
N ARG A 51 10.80 5.64 4.24
CA ARG A 51 9.86 6.75 4.32
C ARG A 51 8.97 6.72 3.09
N LEU A 52 7.66 6.69 3.29
CA LEU A 52 6.68 6.91 2.24
C LEU A 52 6.43 8.43 2.15
N ASP A 53 6.91 9.03 1.07
CA ASP A 53 6.84 10.49 0.87
C ASP A 53 6.52 10.77 -0.60
N GLY A 54 5.33 11.31 -0.85
CA GLY A 54 4.88 11.66 -2.19
C GLY A 54 5.79 12.63 -2.93
N ALA A 55 6.56 13.47 -2.22
CA ALA A 55 7.54 14.35 -2.85
C ALA A 55 8.75 13.61 -3.45
N GLN A 56 9.04 12.41 -2.96
CA GLN A 56 10.17 11.59 -3.42
C GLN A 56 9.73 10.38 -4.25
N ASP A 57 8.49 9.95 -4.09
CA ASP A 57 7.90 8.81 -4.79
C ASP A 57 6.61 9.23 -5.52
N ALA A 58 6.74 9.49 -6.81
CA ALA A 58 5.62 9.90 -7.66
C ALA A 58 4.54 8.80 -7.81
N LEU A 59 4.92 7.53 -7.69
CA LEU A 59 3.96 6.43 -7.73
C LEU A 59 3.12 6.44 -6.46
N PHE A 60 3.76 6.56 -5.29
CA PHE A 60 3.05 6.71 -4.02
C PHE A 60 2.11 7.92 -4.06
N ASP A 61 2.59 9.09 -4.50
CA ASP A 61 1.77 10.30 -4.62
C ASP A 61 0.52 10.09 -5.49
N SER A 62 0.63 9.27 -6.52
CA SER A 62 -0.47 8.99 -7.44
C SER A 62 -1.52 8.02 -6.90
N VAL A 63 -1.20 7.21 -5.89
CA VAL A 63 -2.08 6.14 -5.37
C VAL A 63 -2.50 6.33 -3.92
N ARG A 64 -1.81 7.17 -3.15
CA ARG A 64 -1.98 7.30 -1.70
C ARG A 64 -3.42 7.56 -1.26
N ASP A 65 -4.11 8.45 -1.96
CA ASP A 65 -5.47 8.88 -1.64
C ASP A 65 -6.54 8.06 -2.37
N ASP A 66 -6.14 7.11 -3.22
CA ASP A 66 -7.07 6.28 -3.96
C ASP A 66 -7.68 5.17 -3.10
N ASN A 67 -8.91 4.77 -3.44
CA ASN A 67 -9.47 3.56 -2.89
C ASN A 67 -8.60 2.35 -3.26
N PHE A 68 -8.31 1.50 -2.29
CA PHE A 68 -7.42 0.35 -2.45
C PHE A 68 -7.83 -0.59 -3.59
N ALA A 69 -9.13 -0.68 -3.88
CA ALA A 69 -9.64 -1.53 -4.96
C ALA A 69 -9.07 -1.19 -6.35
N ILE A 70 -8.68 0.09 -6.58
CA ILE A 70 -8.14 0.54 -7.88
C ILE A 70 -6.63 0.62 -7.93
N VAL A 71 -5.94 0.45 -6.80
CA VAL A 71 -4.47 0.56 -6.71
C VAL A 71 -3.79 -0.46 -7.62
N GLY A 72 -4.29 -1.70 -7.65
CA GLY A 72 -3.74 -2.75 -8.52
C GLY A 72 -3.74 -2.38 -10.00
N GLU A 73 -4.80 -1.74 -10.49
CA GLU A 73 -4.88 -1.26 -11.88
C GLU A 73 -3.85 -0.17 -12.17
N LYS A 74 -3.67 0.76 -11.23
CA LYS A 74 -2.67 1.83 -11.35
C LYS A 74 -1.24 1.29 -11.34
N LEU A 75 -0.94 0.33 -10.45
CA LEU A 75 0.36 -0.34 -10.43
C LEU A 75 0.62 -1.10 -11.76
N HIS A 76 -0.39 -1.77 -12.30
CA HIS A 76 -0.28 -2.43 -13.59
C HIS A 76 -0.01 -1.43 -14.74
N ALA A 77 -0.70 -0.30 -14.75
CA ALA A 77 -0.46 0.76 -15.73
C ALA A 77 0.97 1.33 -15.62
N ALA A 78 1.46 1.56 -14.39
CA ALA A 78 2.82 2.01 -14.13
C ALA A 78 3.87 0.97 -14.60
N ALA A 79 3.61 -0.33 -14.37
CA ALA A 79 4.47 -1.42 -14.85
C ALA A 79 4.56 -1.44 -16.38
N LYS A 80 3.41 -1.29 -17.05
CA LYS A 80 3.34 -1.25 -18.52
C LYS A 80 4.10 -0.06 -19.09
N GLN A 81 3.94 1.12 -18.48
CA GLN A 81 4.66 2.33 -18.89
C GLN A 81 6.17 2.14 -18.73
N LEU A 82 6.60 1.63 -17.57
CA LEU A 82 8.02 1.37 -17.30
C LEU A 82 8.62 0.36 -18.29
N SER A 83 7.89 -0.71 -18.63
CA SER A 83 8.31 -1.68 -19.65
C SER A 83 8.50 -1.03 -21.01
N SER A 84 7.54 -0.20 -21.44
CA SER A 84 7.63 0.54 -22.72
C SER A 84 8.85 1.47 -22.76
N ASP A 85 9.13 2.15 -21.63
CA ASP A 85 10.29 3.04 -21.53
C ASP A 85 11.63 2.27 -21.60
N TYR A 86 11.68 1.03 -21.11
CA TYR A 86 12.83 0.15 -21.30
C TYR A 86 12.96 -0.39 -22.72
N GLU A 87 11.86 -0.70 -23.40
CA GLU A 87 11.89 -1.21 -24.80
C GLU A 87 12.40 -0.16 -25.79
N GLY A 88 12.16 1.11 -25.54
CA GLY A 88 12.71 2.23 -26.30
C GLY A 88 14.25 2.24 -26.40
N ARG A 89 14.94 1.45 -25.55
CA ARG A 89 16.41 1.24 -25.60
C ARG A 89 16.89 0.60 -26.90
N HIS A 90 16.10 -0.28 -27.51
CA HIS A 90 16.50 -1.01 -28.70
C HIS A 90 16.48 -0.17 -29.99
N GLN A 91 15.97 1.04 -29.93
CA GLN A 91 15.87 1.96 -31.07
C GLN A 91 16.95 3.06 -31.09
N THR A 92 17.90 3.01 -30.14
CA THR A 92 18.99 4.00 -30.07
C THR A 92 20.07 3.67 -31.10
N ASN A 93 20.08 4.40 -32.22
CA ASN A 93 21.05 4.23 -33.30
C ASN A 93 22.16 5.30 -33.26
N THR A 94 22.06 6.31 -32.41
CA THR A 94 23.03 7.41 -32.31
C THR A 94 23.63 7.54 -30.92
N VAL A 95 24.86 8.06 -30.84
CA VAL A 95 25.54 8.34 -29.56
C VAL A 95 24.77 9.35 -28.71
N GLN A 96 24.06 10.30 -29.32
CA GLN A 96 23.24 11.28 -28.63
C GLN A 96 22.03 10.64 -27.95
N GLU A 97 21.34 9.73 -28.64
CA GLU A 97 20.22 8.95 -28.10
C GLU A 97 20.69 8.04 -26.97
N LEU A 98 21.84 7.38 -27.12
CA LEU A 98 22.44 6.57 -26.06
C LEU A 98 22.74 7.42 -24.81
N ARG A 99 23.28 8.64 -24.97
CA ARG A 99 23.53 9.55 -23.86
C ARG A 99 22.24 9.98 -23.17
N ALA A 100 21.20 10.30 -23.92
CA ALA A 100 19.89 10.64 -23.39
C ALA A 100 19.26 9.47 -22.62
N PHE A 101 19.43 8.24 -23.12
CA PHE A 101 18.98 7.02 -22.43
C PHE A 101 19.73 6.81 -21.11
N VAL A 102 21.07 6.91 -21.11
CA VAL A 102 21.89 6.75 -19.89
C VAL A 102 21.51 7.78 -18.82
N ASN A 103 21.20 9.01 -19.22
CA ASN A 103 20.74 10.04 -18.29
C ASN A 103 19.38 9.72 -17.66
N ARG A 104 18.49 8.99 -18.37
CA ARG A 104 17.19 8.54 -17.86
C ARG A 104 17.26 7.23 -17.07
N LEU A 105 18.36 6.49 -17.16
CA LEU A 105 18.49 5.19 -16.52
C LEU A 105 18.29 5.24 -15.00
N GLY A 106 18.80 6.30 -14.35
CA GLY A 106 18.60 6.52 -12.92
C GLY A 106 17.11 6.64 -12.53
N THR A 107 16.34 7.39 -13.33
CA THR A 107 14.89 7.55 -13.13
C THR A 107 14.15 6.23 -13.38
N LEU A 108 14.54 5.44 -14.38
CA LEU A 108 13.95 4.13 -14.64
C LEU A 108 14.24 3.15 -13.51
N GLN A 109 15.45 3.17 -12.95
CA GLN A 109 15.82 2.33 -11.81
C GLN A 109 15.04 2.71 -10.53
N SER A 110 14.88 4.01 -10.26
CA SER A 110 14.06 4.46 -9.12
C SER A 110 12.60 4.10 -9.31
N GLY A 111 12.04 4.27 -10.51
CA GLY A 111 10.68 3.86 -10.84
C GLY A 111 10.46 2.34 -10.68
N HIS A 112 11.44 1.53 -11.08
CA HIS A 112 11.37 0.07 -10.88
C HIS A 112 11.41 -0.30 -9.38
N SER A 113 12.25 0.38 -8.59
CA SER A 113 12.34 0.14 -7.16
C SER A 113 11.06 0.54 -6.43
N SER A 114 10.47 1.69 -6.78
CA SER A 114 9.19 2.15 -6.25
C SER A 114 8.05 1.19 -6.62
N LEU A 115 7.94 0.81 -7.90
CA LEU A 115 6.92 -0.14 -8.36
C LEU A 115 7.02 -1.47 -7.61
N ARG A 116 8.23 -2.02 -7.45
CA ARG A 116 8.47 -3.25 -6.69
C ARG A 116 8.01 -3.12 -5.24
N LEU A 117 8.39 -2.03 -4.57
CA LEU A 117 8.00 -1.76 -3.20
C LEU A 117 6.48 -1.73 -3.05
N HIS A 118 5.80 -0.93 -3.87
CA HIS A 118 4.34 -0.79 -3.78
C HIS A 118 3.60 -2.07 -4.19
N THR A 119 4.16 -2.88 -5.09
CA THR A 119 3.61 -4.21 -5.38
C THR A 119 3.67 -5.11 -4.15
N CYS A 120 4.82 -5.18 -3.46
CA CYS A 120 4.95 -6.00 -2.25
C CYS A 120 4.05 -5.50 -1.11
N ILE A 121 3.93 -4.18 -0.92
CA ILE A 121 3.00 -3.60 0.05
C ILE A 121 1.56 -4.01 -0.30
N THR A 122 1.14 -3.86 -1.56
CA THR A 122 -0.21 -4.22 -2.02
C THR A 122 -0.49 -5.71 -1.82
N GLU A 123 0.47 -6.59 -2.12
CA GLU A 123 0.35 -8.04 -1.86
C GLU A 123 0.16 -8.33 -0.37
N HIS A 124 0.90 -7.63 0.50
CA HIS A 124 0.76 -7.77 1.95
C HIS A 124 -0.61 -7.31 2.44
N LEU A 125 -1.07 -6.14 1.98
CA LEU A 125 -2.40 -5.62 2.31
C LEU A 125 -3.51 -6.58 1.85
N LEU A 126 -3.41 -7.16 0.65
CA LEU A 126 -4.39 -8.13 0.14
C LEU A 126 -4.52 -9.37 1.03
N GLN A 127 -3.45 -9.81 1.70
CA GLN A 127 -3.52 -10.93 2.64
C GLN A 127 -4.44 -10.64 3.83
N THR A 128 -4.47 -9.39 4.30
CA THR A 128 -5.34 -8.94 5.40
C THR A 128 -6.73 -8.60 4.90
N THR A 129 -6.84 -7.80 3.85
CA THR A 129 -8.13 -7.29 3.35
C THR A 129 -9.02 -8.36 2.72
N ASN A 130 -8.48 -9.51 2.29
CA ASN A 130 -9.24 -10.63 1.75
C ASN A 130 -9.72 -11.61 2.83
N THR A 131 -9.53 -11.32 4.12
CA THR A 131 -10.01 -12.19 5.20
C THR A 131 -11.49 -11.96 5.50
N GLU A 132 -12.21 -13.03 5.88
CA GLU A 132 -13.59 -12.92 6.34
C GLU A 132 -13.71 -11.98 7.54
N HIS A 133 -12.71 -12.02 8.43
CA HIS A 133 -12.62 -11.12 9.57
C HIS A 133 -12.64 -9.65 9.18
N PHE A 134 -11.80 -9.25 8.21
CA PHE A 134 -11.74 -7.87 7.74
C PHE A 134 -13.06 -7.41 7.10
N HIS A 135 -13.70 -8.27 6.30
CA HIS A 135 -15.01 -7.96 5.73
C HIS A 135 -16.10 -7.81 6.79
N PHE A 136 -16.08 -8.66 7.81
CA PHE A 136 -17.03 -8.58 8.92
C PHE A 136 -16.83 -7.28 9.74
N LEU A 137 -15.58 -6.92 10.02
CA LEU A 137 -15.24 -5.65 10.66
C LEU A 137 -15.81 -4.45 9.90
N LEU A 138 -15.61 -4.41 8.57
CA LEU A 138 -16.16 -3.35 7.73
C LEU A 138 -17.69 -3.31 7.76
N GLU A 139 -18.35 -4.46 7.77
CA GLU A 139 -19.82 -4.55 7.87
C GLU A 139 -20.32 -3.97 9.20
N VAL A 140 -19.65 -4.30 10.32
CA VAL A 140 -19.96 -3.73 11.65
C VAL A 140 -19.79 -2.21 11.65
N GLN A 141 -18.70 -1.71 11.09
CA GLN A 141 -18.45 -0.26 10.97
C GLN A 141 -19.51 0.43 10.11
N GLN A 142 -19.91 -0.14 8.98
CA GLN A 142 -20.95 0.40 8.12
C GLN A 142 -22.31 0.45 8.83
N ASN A 143 -22.65 -0.58 9.55
CA ASN A 143 -23.88 -0.63 10.34
C ASN A 143 -23.88 0.41 11.47
N LEU A 144 -22.74 0.63 12.12
CA LEU A 144 -22.57 1.66 13.13
C LEU A 144 -22.80 3.06 12.54
N VAL A 145 -22.19 3.36 11.39
CA VAL A 145 -22.35 4.66 10.69
C VAL A 145 -23.77 4.87 10.20
N ALA A 146 -24.43 3.79 9.73
CA ALA A 146 -25.83 3.84 9.31
C ALA A 146 -26.83 4.03 10.45
N GLY A 147 -26.37 4.01 11.71
CA GLY A 147 -27.22 4.14 12.90
C GLY A 147 -28.06 2.92 13.19
N ALA A 148 -27.52 1.73 12.90
CA ALA A 148 -28.17 0.46 13.21
C ALA A 148 -28.46 0.31 14.72
N PRO A 149 -29.46 -0.50 15.13
CA PRO A 149 -29.75 -0.76 16.53
C PRO A 149 -28.52 -1.31 17.27
N ILE A 150 -28.30 -0.84 18.51
CA ILE A 150 -27.11 -1.18 19.31
C ILE A 150 -27.02 -2.68 19.63
N ALA A 151 -28.15 -3.37 19.86
CA ALA A 151 -28.14 -4.76 20.29
C ALA A 151 -27.50 -5.72 19.26
N PRO A 152 -27.82 -5.67 17.96
CA PRO A 152 -27.09 -6.43 16.94
C PRO A 152 -25.62 -6.07 16.83
N LEU A 153 -25.25 -4.78 17.03
CA LEU A 153 -23.85 -4.35 16.99
C LEU A 153 -23.04 -4.94 18.14
N LEU A 154 -23.59 -4.98 19.37
CA LEU A 154 -22.92 -5.61 20.51
C LEU A 154 -22.70 -7.11 20.27
N GLN A 155 -23.69 -7.81 19.69
CA GLN A 155 -23.52 -9.20 19.34
C GLN A 155 -22.43 -9.41 18.28
N ALA A 156 -22.37 -8.55 17.26
CA ALA A 156 -21.32 -8.61 16.25
C ALA A 156 -19.92 -8.33 16.83
N ILE A 157 -19.82 -7.44 17.82
CA ILE A 157 -18.55 -7.20 18.55
C ILE A 157 -18.15 -8.43 19.35
N ASP A 158 -19.07 -9.09 20.03
CA ASP A 158 -18.79 -10.33 20.77
C ASP A 158 -18.28 -11.42 19.80
N GLU A 159 -18.85 -11.54 18.61
CA GLU A 159 -18.39 -12.46 17.56
C GLU A 159 -16.97 -12.12 17.07
N LEU A 160 -16.63 -10.83 16.91
CA LEU A 160 -15.27 -10.37 16.56
C LEU A 160 -14.26 -10.74 17.66
N VAL A 161 -14.62 -10.58 18.93
CA VAL A 161 -13.77 -11.00 20.06
C VAL A 161 -13.54 -12.50 20.04
N ASP A 162 -14.59 -13.30 19.80
CA ASP A 162 -14.48 -14.76 19.75
C ASP A 162 -13.63 -15.25 18.57
N LEU A 163 -13.62 -14.51 17.45
CA LEU A 163 -12.75 -14.76 16.30
C LEU A 163 -11.27 -14.35 16.54
N GLY A 164 -10.99 -13.75 17.71
CA GLY A 164 -9.63 -13.35 18.10
C GLY A 164 -9.17 -12.06 17.45
N ALA A 165 -10.09 -11.17 17.10
CA ALA A 165 -9.75 -9.81 16.63
C ALA A 165 -8.85 -9.10 17.64
N PRO A 166 -7.79 -8.42 17.22
CA PRO A 166 -7.01 -7.56 18.11
C PRO A 166 -7.91 -6.52 18.77
N PHE A 167 -7.73 -6.30 20.06
CA PHE A 167 -8.56 -5.34 20.84
C PHE A 167 -8.56 -3.91 20.25
N LEU A 168 -7.54 -3.56 19.46
CA LEU A 168 -7.44 -2.27 18.78
C LEU A 168 -8.31 -2.19 17.51
N ASP A 169 -8.80 -3.32 17.01
CA ASP A 169 -9.65 -3.39 15.81
C ASP A 169 -11.15 -3.44 16.17
N ILE A 170 -11.49 -3.49 17.47
CA ILE A 170 -12.84 -3.51 18.01
C ILE A 170 -13.18 -2.17 18.66
#